data_01d55b1cdbbde449ff5183a5db2f4288
#
_entry.id   01d55b1cdbbde449ff5183a5db2f4288
#
_cell.length_a   1.000
_cell.length_b   1.000
_cell.length_c   1.000
_cell.angle_alpha   90.00
_cell.angle_beta   90.00
_cell.angle_gamma   90.00
#
_symmetry.space_group_name_H-M   'P 1'
#
loop_
_entity.id
_entity.type
_entity.pdbx_description
1 polymer ?
#
loop_
_entity_poly.entity_id
_entity_poly.type
_entity_poly.pdbx_seq_one_letter_code
_entity_poly.pdbx_strand_id
1 'polypeptide(L)'
;MTVVGTRPEIIRLSRVIAKLDTHTDHVLVHTGQNYDYELNEIFFEDLGIRKPDHFLNAAGDSGAETMGNVISTVDKLLVEVQPEALLVLGDTNSCSSIIPAKRRHIPTFHMEAGNRCFDMRVPEEIIRKIVDHTADINMPYSDIARSYLIREGLSPDMIVKTGSPITEVLEHYKARIDASNVLAELGLKEGQYFLVSTHREENIEPDVAFGRLVTLLNTLSEADGLPVIVSTHPRTQKRIDAAGVKFNDQVRLIKPLSFSDYNKLQLCARAVLSDSGTITEESSILNFPALNLREQHERPEGMEEASVMMVGLNVERVMQGLEILVHQPRGVERSLRQVGDYSMPNVSDKVLRIILSYTDYVNRVVWKKY
;
A
#
# COMPACT_ATOMS: atom_id res chain seq x y z
N MET A 1 -16.94 11.99 3.33
CA MET A 1 -16.91 10.82 2.42
C MET A 1 -15.48 10.33 2.26
N THR A 2 -15.24 9.01 2.36
CA THR A 2 -13.93 8.40 2.05
C THR A 2 -14.11 7.47 0.86
N VAL A 3 -13.22 7.56 -0.14
CA VAL A 3 -13.25 6.73 -1.34
C VAL A 3 -12.05 5.79 -1.34
N VAL A 4 -12.32 4.49 -1.48
CA VAL A 4 -11.32 3.42 -1.56
C VAL A 4 -11.62 2.52 -2.77
N GLY A 5 -10.62 1.81 -3.26
CA GLY A 5 -10.80 0.92 -4.40
C GLY A 5 -9.89 -0.32 -4.38
N THR A 6 -8.91 -0.33 -3.47
CA THR A 6 -7.94 -1.40 -3.38
C THR A 6 -7.66 -1.81 -1.94
N ARG A 7 -7.15 -3.02 -1.79
CA ARG A 7 -6.74 -3.58 -0.50
C ARG A 7 -5.74 -2.69 0.28
N PRO A 8 -4.67 -2.16 -0.31
CA PRO A 8 -3.75 -1.28 0.40
C PRO A 8 -4.42 -0.04 0.98
N GLU A 9 -5.38 0.57 0.26
CA GLU A 9 -6.15 1.71 0.75
C GLU A 9 -6.99 1.33 1.97
N ILE A 10 -7.69 0.19 1.91
CA ILE A 10 -8.53 -0.32 3.02
C ILE A 10 -7.68 -0.56 4.27
N ILE A 11 -6.53 -1.24 4.12
CA ILE A 11 -5.61 -1.52 5.24
C ILE A 11 -5.14 -0.21 5.87
N ARG A 12 -4.57 0.68 5.08
CA ARG A 12 -3.98 1.94 5.55
C ARG A 12 -5.00 2.89 6.17
N LEU A 13 -6.21 2.92 5.61
CA LEU A 13 -7.29 3.77 6.12
C LEU A 13 -8.09 3.12 7.24
N SER A 14 -7.85 1.86 7.63
CA SER A 14 -8.67 1.13 8.60
C SER A 14 -8.91 1.90 9.90
N ARG A 15 -7.85 2.52 10.45
CA ARG A 15 -7.96 3.29 11.69
C ARG A 15 -8.58 4.68 11.48
N VAL A 16 -8.30 5.30 10.32
CA VAL A 16 -8.93 6.56 9.92
C VAL A 16 -10.43 6.39 9.71
N ILE A 17 -10.85 5.33 9.01
CA ILE A 17 -12.27 4.99 8.81
C ILE A 17 -12.96 4.81 10.16
N ALA A 18 -12.38 4.03 11.08
CA ALA A 18 -12.94 3.82 12.41
C ALA A 18 -13.10 5.13 13.20
N LYS A 19 -12.17 6.08 13.07
CA LYS A 19 -12.26 7.40 13.71
C LYS A 19 -13.33 8.27 13.06
N LEU A 20 -13.40 8.29 11.74
CA LEU A 20 -14.43 9.05 11.02
C LEU A 20 -15.82 8.50 11.32
N ASP A 21 -15.99 7.18 11.35
CA ASP A 21 -17.27 6.53 11.72
C ASP A 21 -17.74 6.90 13.14
N THR A 22 -16.80 7.15 14.05
CA THR A 22 -17.14 7.49 15.45
C THR A 22 -17.52 8.97 15.62
N HIS A 23 -16.92 9.87 14.83
CA HIS A 23 -16.94 11.30 15.09
C HIS A 23 -17.60 12.14 13.99
N THR A 24 -18.01 11.55 12.88
CA THR A 24 -18.64 12.25 11.73
C THR A 24 -19.79 11.43 11.17
N ASP A 25 -20.63 12.07 10.35
CA ASP A 25 -21.57 11.37 9.48
C ASP A 25 -20.81 10.84 8.26
N HIS A 26 -20.15 9.69 8.46
CA HIS A 26 -19.16 9.16 7.53
C HIS A 26 -19.79 8.26 6.47
N VAL A 27 -19.54 8.60 5.20
CA VAL A 27 -19.91 7.78 4.03
C VAL A 27 -18.66 7.12 3.48
N LEU A 28 -18.61 5.78 3.47
CA LEU A 28 -17.53 4.97 2.89
C LEU A 28 -17.95 4.44 1.52
N VAL A 29 -17.17 4.75 0.51
CA VAL A 29 -17.41 4.38 -0.89
C VAL A 29 -16.29 3.48 -1.40
N HIS A 30 -16.65 2.33 -1.99
CA HIS A 30 -15.73 1.45 -2.69
C HIS A 30 -15.95 1.55 -4.19
N THR A 31 -14.90 1.89 -4.96
CA THR A 31 -15.02 2.09 -6.42
C THR A 31 -15.26 0.79 -7.18
N GLY A 32 -14.89 -0.36 -6.63
CA GLY A 32 -15.05 -1.65 -7.32
C GLY A 32 -14.14 -1.77 -8.54
N GLN A 33 -12.99 -1.13 -8.53
CA GLN A 33 -12.04 -1.14 -9.67
C GLN A 33 -11.33 -2.49 -9.85
N ASN A 34 -11.38 -3.40 -8.89
CA ASN A 34 -10.88 -4.77 -9.00
C ASN A 34 -12.05 -5.75 -8.94
N TYR A 35 -12.08 -6.70 -9.86
CA TYR A 35 -13.16 -7.69 -10.03
C TYR A 35 -13.32 -8.68 -8.86
N ASP A 36 -12.32 -8.81 -7.97
CA ASP A 36 -12.32 -9.77 -6.86
C ASP A 36 -12.99 -9.20 -5.61
N TYR A 37 -14.33 -9.07 -5.64
CA TYR A 37 -15.11 -8.70 -4.47
C TYR A 37 -14.87 -9.62 -3.27
N GLU A 38 -14.78 -10.93 -3.50
CA GLU A 38 -14.54 -11.94 -2.45
C GLU A 38 -13.19 -11.73 -1.75
N LEU A 39 -12.15 -11.33 -2.47
CA LEU A 39 -10.84 -11.00 -1.88
C LEU A 39 -10.88 -9.70 -1.06
N ASN A 40 -11.77 -8.77 -1.37
CA ASN A 40 -11.95 -7.55 -0.59
C ASN A 40 -12.72 -7.82 0.72
N GLU A 41 -13.71 -8.71 0.71
CA GLU A 41 -14.55 -9.01 1.88
C GLU A 41 -13.71 -9.58 3.04
N ILE A 42 -12.74 -10.45 2.77
CA ILE A 42 -11.80 -10.99 3.76
C ILE A 42 -11.08 -9.86 4.53
N PHE A 43 -10.72 -8.77 3.85
CA PHE A 43 -10.03 -7.65 4.50
C PHE A 43 -10.95 -6.80 5.36
N PHE A 44 -12.20 -6.58 4.94
CA PHE A 44 -13.17 -5.88 5.78
C PHE A 44 -13.46 -6.66 7.07
N GLU A 45 -13.58 -7.98 6.98
CA GLU A 45 -13.78 -8.86 8.13
C GLU A 45 -12.55 -8.92 9.05
N ASP A 46 -11.35 -9.18 8.49
CA ASP A 46 -10.11 -9.28 9.26
C ASP A 46 -9.75 -7.96 9.94
N LEU A 47 -10.02 -6.83 9.28
CA LEU A 47 -9.77 -5.51 9.86
C LEU A 47 -10.96 -4.98 10.69
N GLY A 48 -12.09 -5.71 10.75
CA GLY A 48 -13.27 -5.27 11.49
C GLY A 48 -13.83 -3.93 11.01
N ILE A 49 -13.68 -3.64 9.71
CA ILE A 49 -14.22 -2.44 9.08
C ILE A 49 -15.63 -2.75 8.58
N ARG A 50 -16.56 -1.82 8.77
CA ARG A 50 -17.90 -1.97 8.23
C ARG A 50 -17.91 -2.04 6.70
N LYS A 51 -18.95 -2.64 6.12
CA LYS A 51 -19.14 -2.65 4.67
C LYS A 51 -19.28 -1.22 4.14
N PRO A 52 -18.80 -0.94 2.92
CA PRO A 52 -19.03 0.35 2.27
C PRO A 52 -20.52 0.66 2.12
N ASP A 53 -20.88 1.94 2.25
CA ASP A 53 -22.26 2.40 2.01
C ASP A 53 -22.62 2.32 0.53
N HIS A 54 -21.61 2.54 -0.34
CA HIS A 54 -21.77 2.47 -1.79
C HIS A 54 -20.65 1.64 -2.42
N PHE A 55 -21.03 0.77 -3.37
CA PHE A 55 -20.11 0.00 -4.21
C PHE A 55 -20.38 0.34 -5.68
N LEU A 56 -19.42 0.98 -6.36
CA LEU A 56 -19.66 1.67 -7.63
C LEU A 56 -19.49 0.80 -8.89
N ASN A 57 -18.83 -0.37 -8.79
CA ASN A 57 -18.53 -1.24 -9.94
C ASN A 57 -17.86 -0.49 -11.11
N ALA A 58 -16.87 0.35 -10.81
CA ALA A 58 -16.23 1.22 -11.77
C ALA A 58 -15.12 0.57 -12.60
N ALA A 59 -14.91 -0.74 -12.47
CA ALA A 59 -13.92 -1.45 -13.28
C ALA A 59 -14.24 -1.33 -14.78
N GLY A 60 -13.22 -1.11 -15.59
CA GLY A 60 -13.28 -1.08 -17.05
C GLY A 60 -12.22 -2.01 -17.64
N ASP A 61 -12.22 -2.15 -18.98
CA ASP A 61 -11.27 -3.00 -19.69
C ASP A 61 -9.83 -2.44 -19.71
N SER A 62 -9.67 -1.17 -19.36
CA SER A 62 -8.38 -0.50 -19.25
C SER A 62 -8.30 0.41 -18.00
N GLY A 63 -7.09 0.77 -17.60
CA GLY A 63 -6.89 1.75 -16.52
C GLY A 63 -7.51 3.11 -16.83
N ALA A 64 -7.46 3.56 -18.08
CA ALA A 64 -8.07 4.82 -18.50
C ALA A 64 -9.61 4.76 -18.44
N GLU A 65 -10.20 3.66 -18.85
CA GLU A 65 -11.65 3.44 -18.75
C GLU A 65 -12.09 3.36 -17.30
N THR A 66 -11.35 2.60 -16.47
CA THR A 66 -11.62 2.54 -15.02
C THR A 66 -11.60 3.93 -14.39
N MET A 67 -10.58 4.74 -14.71
CA MET A 67 -10.51 6.13 -14.23
C MET A 67 -11.73 6.96 -14.70
N GLY A 68 -12.11 6.88 -15.97
CA GLY A 68 -13.28 7.55 -16.51
C GLY A 68 -14.58 7.13 -15.81
N ASN A 69 -14.72 5.84 -15.54
CA ASN A 69 -15.87 5.28 -14.81
C ASN A 69 -15.91 5.78 -13.35
N VAL A 70 -14.77 5.80 -12.66
CA VAL A 70 -14.67 6.37 -11.29
C VAL A 70 -15.10 7.83 -11.28
N ILE A 71 -14.57 8.66 -12.19
CA ILE A 71 -14.94 10.08 -12.28
C ILE A 71 -16.44 10.24 -12.48
N SER A 72 -17.02 9.51 -13.44
CA SER A 72 -18.43 9.63 -13.80
C SER A 72 -19.39 9.12 -12.73
N THR A 73 -19.07 7.97 -12.10
CA THR A 73 -19.93 7.37 -11.07
C THR A 73 -19.85 8.14 -9.76
N VAL A 74 -18.66 8.58 -9.35
CA VAL A 74 -18.49 9.43 -8.18
C VAL A 74 -19.15 10.78 -8.39
N ASP A 75 -19.08 11.40 -9.57
CA ASP A 75 -19.78 12.68 -9.81
C ASP A 75 -21.28 12.59 -9.56
N LYS A 76 -21.93 11.49 -9.96
CA LYS A 76 -23.35 11.24 -9.70
C LYS A 76 -23.62 11.07 -8.21
N LEU A 77 -22.78 10.30 -7.53
CA LEU A 77 -22.91 10.06 -6.08
C LEU A 77 -22.74 11.35 -5.26
N LEU A 78 -21.82 12.24 -5.69
CA LEU A 78 -21.62 13.53 -5.02
C LEU A 78 -22.86 14.45 -5.10
N VAL A 79 -23.70 14.32 -6.13
CA VAL A 79 -24.98 15.05 -6.20
C VAL A 79 -25.99 14.52 -5.19
N GLU A 80 -26.00 13.23 -4.99
CA GLU A 80 -26.91 12.54 -4.07
C GLU A 80 -26.51 12.76 -2.60
N VAL A 81 -25.25 12.49 -2.27
CA VAL A 81 -24.73 12.50 -0.90
C VAL A 81 -24.38 13.89 -0.40
N GLN A 82 -23.91 14.80 -1.27
CA GLN A 82 -23.48 16.17 -0.94
C GLN A 82 -22.50 16.23 0.26
N PRO A 83 -21.39 15.49 0.26
CA PRO A 83 -20.48 15.47 1.39
C PRO A 83 -19.77 16.82 1.58
N GLU A 84 -19.51 17.19 2.84
CA GLU A 84 -18.76 18.41 3.18
C GLU A 84 -17.24 18.29 2.89
N ALA A 85 -16.72 17.04 2.84
CA ALA A 85 -15.32 16.77 2.55
C ALA A 85 -15.15 15.42 1.86
N LEU A 86 -14.10 15.26 1.04
CA LEU A 86 -13.75 14.01 0.39
C LEU A 86 -12.28 13.65 0.72
N LEU A 87 -12.07 12.41 1.20
CA LEU A 87 -10.77 11.84 1.51
C LEU A 87 -10.41 10.73 0.53
N VAL A 88 -9.18 10.78 0.00
CA VAL A 88 -8.55 9.70 -0.77
C VAL A 88 -7.15 9.38 -0.22
N LEU A 89 -6.62 8.20 -0.58
CA LEU A 89 -5.29 7.78 -0.21
C LEU A 89 -4.52 7.21 -1.40
N GLY A 90 -3.30 7.67 -1.60
CA GLY A 90 -2.35 7.07 -2.53
C GLY A 90 -2.57 7.48 -3.98
N ASP A 91 -2.43 6.51 -4.88
CA ASP A 91 -2.19 6.74 -6.29
C ASP A 91 -2.94 5.76 -7.22
N THR A 92 -4.00 5.16 -6.70
CA THR A 92 -4.83 4.25 -7.50
C THR A 92 -5.89 4.99 -8.31
N ASN A 93 -6.56 4.31 -9.24
CA ASN A 93 -7.63 4.93 -10.02
C ASN A 93 -8.78 5.48 -9.16
N SER A 94 -9.00 4.94 -7.95
CA SER A 94 -9.99 5.46 -7.00
C SER A 94 -9.74 6.93 -6.63
N CYS A 95 -8.47 7.35 -6.60
CA CYS A 95 -8.07 8.71 -6.27
C CYS A 95 -8.51 9.74 -7.33
N SER A 96 -8.86 9.31 -8.56
CA SER A 96 -9.44 10.23 -9.56
C SER A 96 -10.82 10.77 -9.15
N SER A 97 -11.45 10.20 -8.13
CA SER A 97 -12.65 10.75 -7.47
C SER A 97 -12.48 12.19 -6.95
N ILE A 98 -11.24 12.61 -6.75
CA ILE A 98 -10.92 13.99 -6.35
C ILE A 98 -11.30 15.02 -7.43
N ILE A 99 -11.27 14.64 -8.70
CA ILE A 99 -11.56 15.54 -9.82
C ILE A 99 -13.02 16.03 -9.79
N PRO A 100 -14.05 15.16 -9.74
CA PRO A 100 -15.43 15.62 -9.65
C PRO A 100 -15.70 16.35 -8.32
N ALA A 101 -15.12 15.93 -7.19
CA ALA A 101 -15.25 16.62 -5.91
C ALA A 101 -14.73 18.07 -6.00
N LYS A 102 -13.54 18.25 -6.57
CA LYS A 102 -12.96 19.57 -6.80
C LYS A 102 -13.84 20.44 -7.70
N ARG A 103 -14.38 19.90 -8.78
CA ARG A 103 -15.30 20.63 -9.67
C ARG A 103 -16.61 21.05 -8.98
N ARG A 104 -17.02 20.33 -7.95
CA ARG A 104 -18.20 20.64 -7.12
C ARG A 104 -17.88 21.51 -5.91
N HIS A 105 -16.64 22.01 -5.82
CA HIS A 105 -16.17 22.84 -4.70
C HIS A 105 -16.31 22.13 -3.35
N ILE A 106 -16.12 20.82 -3.32
CA ILE A 106 -16.05 20.02 -2.09
C ILE A 106 -14.59 20.02 -1.65
N PRO A 107 -14.26 20.38 -0.42
CA PRO A 107 -12.92 20.27 0.15
C PRO A 107 -12.35 18.86 0.01
N THR A 108 -11.13 18.76 -0.52
CA THR A 108 -10.50 17.48 -0.87
C THR A 108 -9.20 17.26 -0.11
N PHE A 109 -9.05 16.06 0.43
CA PHE A 109 -7.93 15.64 1.27
C PHE A 109 -7.24 14.43 0.66
N HIS A 110 -5.93 14.49 0.52
CA HIS A 110 -5.12 13.43 -0.07
C HIS A 110 -4.06 12.94 0.90
N MET A 111 -4.20 11.72 1.40
CA MET A 111 -3.17 11.02 2.19
C MET A 111 -2.16 10.33 1.27
N GLU A 112 -0.94 10.11 1.77
CA GLU A 112 0.19 9.57 1.02
C GLU A 112 0.63 10.46 -0.16
N ALA A 113 0.38 11.76 -0.03
CA ALA A 113 0.74 12.76 -1.01
C ALA A 113 2.26 12.94 -1.15
N GLY A 114 2.70 13.32 -2.34
CA GLY A 114 4.09 13.70 -2.59
C GLY A 114 5.06 12.56 -2.83
N ASN A 115 4.62 11.30 -2.87
CA ASN A 115 5.47 10.19 -3.27
C ASN A 115 5.89 10.33 -4.73
N ARG A 116 7.19 10.09 -5.01
CA ARG A 116 7.75 10.13 -6.39
C ARG A 116 8.74 8.99 -6.57
N CYS A 117 8.64 8.30 -7.71
CA CYS A 117 9.68 7.38 -8.16
C CYS A 117 10.52 7.97 -9.33
N PHE A 118 10.10 9.13 -9.87
CA PHE A 118 10.73 9.82 -11.00
C PHE A 118 10.84 8.96 -12.27
N ASP A 119 9.99 7.95 -12.40
CA ASP A 119 9.92 7.06 -13.56
C ASP A 119 8.52 7.08 -14.17
N MET A 120 8.37 7.75 -15.31
CA MET A 120 7.09 7.88 -16.00
C MET A 120 6.57 6.57 -16.64
N ARG A 121 7.35 5.51 -16.61
CA ARG A 121 6.90 4.16 -17.01
C ARG A 121 5.99 3.54 -15.96
N VAL A 122 6.05 4.04 -14.72
CA VAL A 122 5.17 3.62 -13.61
C VAL A 122 3.84 4.36 -13.73
N PRO A 123 2.72 3.68 -14.02
CA PRO A 123 1.42 4.33 -14.25
C PRO A 123 0.96 5.19 -13.07
N GLU A 124 1.26 4.77 -11.86
CA GLU A 124 0.93 5.48 -10.61
C GLU A 124 1.60 6.85 -10.51
N GLU A 125 2.76 7.05 -11.15
CA GLU A 125 3.43 8.37 -11.13
C GLU A 125 2.61 9.47 -11.79
N ILE A 126 1.80 9.11 -12.78
CA ILE A 126 0.86 10.04 -13.44
C ILE A 126 -0.28 10.40 -12.48
N ILE A 127 -0.88 9.39 -11.85
CA ILE A 127 -2.00 9.59 -10.92
C ILE A 127 -1.57 10.44 -9.73
N ARG A 128 -0.39 10.16 -9.14
CA ARG A 128 0.17 10.96 -8.02
C ARG A 128 0.18 12.44 -8.34
N LYS A 129 0.76 12.82 -9.49
CA LYS A 129 0.84 14.22 -9.90
C LYS A 129 -0.53 14.85 -10.10
N ILE A 130 -1.47 14.14 -10.72
CA ILE A 130 -2.84 14.63 -10.90
C ILE A 130 -3.50 14.86 -9.54
N VAL A 131 -3.42 13.91 -8.64
CA VAL A 131 -4.10 13.96 -7.34
C VAL A 131 -3.47 15.02 -6.44
N ASP A 132 -2.14 15.05 -6.32
CA ASP A 132 -1.42 16.04 -5.52
C ASP A 132 -1.73 17.48 -5.94
N HIS A 133 -1.76 17.76 -7.26
CA HIS A 133 -2.04 19.10 -7.76
C HIS A 133 -3.53 19.45 -7.82
N THR A 134 -4.41 18.48 -7.62
CA THR A 134 -5.87 18.70 -7.60
C THR A 134 -6.39 18.83 -6.16
N ALA A 135 -5.82 18.10 -5.21
CA ALA A 135 -6.22 18.15 -3.80
C ALA A 135 -6.11 19.54 -3.20
N ASP A 136 -7.02 19.88 -2.28
CA ASP A 136 -6.90 21.09 -1.48
C ASP A 136 -5.85 20.92 -0.38
N ILE A 137 -5.90 19.80 0.33
CA ILE A 137 -4.98 19.49 1.43
C ILE A 137 -4.23 18.21 1.13
N ASN A 138 -2.91 18.32 1.03
CA ASN A 138 -2.00 17.20 0.86
C ASN A 138 -1.41 16.77 2.21
N MET A 139 -1.51 15.48 2.50
CA MET A 139 -1.04 14.87 3.75
C MET A 139 0.08 13.87 3.48
N PRO A 140 1.32 14.35 3.24
CA PRO A 140 2.47 13.48 3.01
C PRO A 140 2.84 12.70 4.26
N TYR A 141 3.47 11.54 4.07
CA TYR A 141 3.98 10.73 5.18
C TYR A 141 5.33 11.23 5.68
N SER A 142 6.20 11.68 4.78
CA SER A 142 7.59 12.04 5.11
C SER A 142 7.90 13.51 4.81
N ASP A 143 8.98 14.01 5.42
CA ASP A 143 9.52 15.34 5.12
C ASP A 143 10.06 15.41 3.70
N ILE A 144 10.54 14.29 3.15
CA ILE A 144 11.03 14.22 1.77
C ILE A 144 9.85 14.40 0.81
N ALA A 145 8.75 13.66 0.99
CA ALA A 145 7.54 13.81 0.19
C ALA A 145 6.97 15.23 0.28
N ARG A 146 6.93 15.82 1.49
CA ARG A 146 6.57 17.22 1.68
C ARG A 146 7.46 18.17 0.88
N SER A 147 8.78 17.94 0.88
CA SER A 147 9.74 18.74 0.13
C SER A 147 9.49 18.67 -1.38
N TYR A 148 9.11 17.50 -1.91
CA TYR A 148 8.77 17.35 -3.33
C TYR A 148 7.55 18.21 -3.70
N LEU A 149 6.48 18.16 -2.91
CA LEU A 149 5.28 18.96 -3.14
C LEU A 149 5.59 20.47 -3.16
N ILE A 150 6.37 20.94 -2.19
CA ILE A 150 6.79 22.36 -2.12
C ILE A 150 7.62 22.75 -3.35
N ARG A 151 8.55 21.89 -3.79
CA ARG A 151 9.37 22.14 -4.98
C ARG A 151 8.55 22.11 -6.28
N GLU A 152 7.44 21.39 -6.31
CA GLU A 152 6.49 21.38 -7.43
C GLU A 152 5.55 22.61 -7.41
N GLY A 153 5.71 23.51 -6.44
CA GLY A 153 5.00 24.77 -6.38
C GLY A 153 3.70 24.75 -5.58
N LEU A 154 3.42 23.68 -4.82
CA LEU A 154 2.25 23.67 -3.95
C LEU A 154 2.49 24.54 -2.70
N SER A 155 1.43 25.21 -2.23
CA SER A 155 1.48 26.12 -1.10
C SER A 155 1.74 25.36 0.20
N PRO A 156 2.76 25.76 1.00
CA PRO A 156 3.14 25.04 2.21
C PRO A 156 2.05 24.95 3.30
N ASP A 157 1.13 25.91 3.32
CA ASP A 157 0.00 25.96 4.26
C ASP A 157 -1.10 24.93 3.92
N MET A 158 -1.08 24.39 2.70
CA MET A 158 -1.97 23.32 2.26
C MET A 158 -1.32 21.92 2.35
N ILE A 159 -0.11 21.84 2.94
CA ILE A 159 0.63 20.58 3.07
C ILE A 159 0.85 20.27 4.55
N VAL A 160 0.19 19.22 5.06
CA VAL A 160 0.22 18.86 6.48
C VAL A 160 0.77 17.45 6.65
N LYS A 161 2.03 17.31 7.09
CA LYS A 161 2.64 15.99 7.29
C LYS A 161 1.96 15.20 8.40
N THR A 162 1.49 14.00 8.09
CA THR A 162 0.84 13.10 9.06
C THR A 162 1.74 12.00 9.60
N GLY A 163 2.72 11.55 8.83
CA GLY A 163 3.38 10.28 9.02
C GLY A 163 2.60 9.13 8.39
N SER A 164 3.23 7.95 8.31
CA SER A 164 2.57 6.74 7.80
C SER A 164 1.57 6.18 8.82
N PRO A 165 0.35 5.79 8.41
CA PRO A 165 -0.63 5.18 9.29
C PRO A 165 -0.32 3.74 9.67
N ILE A 166 0.67 3.11 9.02
CA ILE A 166 0.84 1.64 9.12
C ILE A 166 1.27 1.19 10.52
N THR A 167 2.02 2.02 11.27
CA THR A 167 2.37 1.70 12.67
C THR A 167 1.11 1.58 13.54
N GLU A 168 0.21 2.55 13.45
CA GLU A 168 -1.05 2.52 14.19
C GLU A 168 -1.90 1.31 13.80
N VAL A 169 -1.91 0.94 12.52
CA VAL A 169 -2.61 -0.26 12.02
C VAL A 169 -1.99 -1.52 12.59
N LEU A 170 -0.68 -1.69 12.49
CA LEU A 170 0.03 -2.88 12.98
C LEU A 170 -0.10 -3.06 14.50
N GLU A 171 0.00 -1.97 15.26
CA GLU A 171 -0.19 -1.99 16.72
C GLU A 171 -1.62 -2.37 17.10
N HIS A 172 -2.63 -1.83 16.40
CA HIS A 172 -4.02 -2.15 16.65
C HIS A 172 -4.34 -3.63 16.42
N TYR A 173 -3.81 -4.21 15.35
CA TYR A 173 -4.07 -5.62 15.00
C TYR A 173 -3.02 -6.59 15.55
N LYS A 174 -2.07 -6.12 16.36
CA LYS A 174 -0.98 -6.94 16.91
C LYS A 174 -1.47 -8.24 17.57
N ALA A 175 -2.51 -8.17 18.39
CA ALA A 175 -3.06 -9.35 19.05
C ALA A 175 -3.60 -10.40 18.07
N ARG A 176 -4.18 -9.99 16.95
CA ARG A 176 -4.64 -10.90 15.89
C ARG A 176 -3.46 -11.49 15.12
N ILE A 177 -2.47 -10.67 14.79
CA ILE A 177 -1.23 -11.13 14.14
C ILE A 177 -0.54 -12.18 15.02
N ASP A 178 -0.40 -11.90 16.30
CA ASP A 178 0.24 -12.83 17.24
C ASP A 178 -0.53 -14.16 17.37
N ALA A 179 -1.86 -14.12 17.35
CA ALA A 179 -2.76 -15.27 17.47
C ALA A 179 -2.92 -16.09 16.17
N SER A 180 -2.39 -15.63 15.04
CA SER A 180 -2.53 -16.33 13.75
C SER A 180 -1.86 -17.72 13.80
N ASN A 181 -2.56 -18.73 13.30
CA ASN A 181 -2.12 -20.12 13.17
C ASN A 181 -1.54 -20.46 11.81
N VAL A 182 -1.32 -19.47 10.94
CA VAL A 182 -0.92 -19.66 9.54
C VAL A 182 0.33 -20.52 9.37
N LEU A 183 1.30 -20.46 10.29
CA LEU A 183 2.48 -21.33 10.20
C LEU A 183 2.11 -22.80 10.34
N ALA A 184 1.25 -23.15 11.29
CA ALA A 184 0.80 -24.51 11.50
C ALA A 184 -0.05 -25.01 10.31
N GLU A 185 -0.94 -24.16 9.78
CA GLU A 185 -1.78 -24.44 8.62
C GLU A 185 -0.97 -24.74 7.36
N LEU A 186 0.13 -23.99 7.15
CA LEU A 186 1.04 -24.18 6.02
C LEU A 186 2.18 -25.18 6.30
N GLY A 187 2.23 -25.77 7.50
CA GLY A 187 3.30 -26.70 7.91
C GLY A 187 4.69 -26.07 7.93
N LEU A 188 4.78 -24.79 8.34
CA LEU A 188 6.01 -24.01 8.38
C LEU A 188 6.58 -23.90 9.79
N LYS A 189 7.89 -23.67 9.88
CA LYS A 189 8.59 -23.36 11.12
C LYS A 189 9.23 -21.98 11.03
N GLU A 190 9.22 -21.25 12.13
CA GLU A 190 9.85 -19.94 12.24
C GLU A 190 11.32 -19.98 11.81
N GLY A 191 11.73 -19.01 10.99
CA GLY A 191 13.09 -18.88 10.46
C GLY A 191 13.45 -19.91 9.39
N GLN A 192 12.54 -20.82 9.00
CA GLN A 192 12.83 -21.93 8.08
C GLN A 192 12.02 -21.86 6.78
N TYR A 193 11.77 -20.68 6.26
CA TYR A 193 11.16 -20.46 4.95
C TYR A 193 11.44 -19.03 4.46
N PHE A 194 11.40 -18.83 3.16
CA PHE A 194 11.36 -17.52 2.53
C PHE A 194 9.91 -17.16 2.20
N LEU A 195 9.55 -15.89 2.39
CA LEU A 195 8.28 -15.34 1.93
C LEU A 195 8.52 -14.41 0.75
N VAL A 196 7.85 -14.69 -0.38
CA VAL A 196 7.98 -13.89 -1.60
C VAL A 196 6.63 -13.33 -2.01
N SER A 197 6.58 -12.05 -2.38
CA SER A 197 5.39 -11.40 -2.93
C SER A 197 5.80 -10.51 -4.10
N THR A 198 5.38 -10.88 -5.31
CA THR A 198 5.67 -10.15 -6.55
C THR A 198 4.39 -10.01 -7.37
N HIS A 199 4.05 -8.78 -7.74
CA HIS A 199 2.82 -8.48 -8.48
C HIS A 199 2.93 -7.26 -9.41
N ARG A 200 4.09 -6.55 -9.39
CA ARG A 200 4.32 -5.39 -10.23
C ARG A 200 4.49 -5.78 -11.69
N GLU A 201 3.92 -4.96 -12.58
CA GLU A 201 3.95 -5.19 -14.03
C GLU A 201 5.37 -5.32 -14.55
N GLU A 202 6.27 -4.45 -14.11
CA GLU A 202 7.68 -4.44 -14.49
C GLU A 202 8.41 -5.76 -14.19
N ASN A 203 7.97 -6.52 -13.20
CA ASN A 203 8.56 -7.82 -12.81
C ASN A 203 7.90 -9.03 -13.47
N ILE A 204 6.65 -8.89 -13.94
CA ILE A 204 5.82 -10.02 -14.36
C ILE A 204 5.56 -10.02 -15.87
N GLU A 205 5.29 -8.86 -16.47
CA GLU A 205 4.88 -8.79 -17.88
C GLU A 205 6.04 -9.02 -18.86
N PRO A 206 7.25 -8.40 -18.69
CA PRO A 206 8.34 -8.66 -19.61
C PRO A 206 8.90 -10.08 -19.44
N ASP A 207 9.04 -10.84 -20.55
CA ASP A 207 9.56 -12.21 -20.53
C ASP A 207 10.89 -12.37 -19.82
N VAL A 208 11.77 -11.40 -19.98
CA VAL A 208 13.11 -11.38 -19.35
C VAL A 208 12.99 -11.23 -17.83
N ALA A 209 12.14 -10.32 -17.34
CA ALA A 209 11.94 -10.09 -15.92
C ALA A 209 11.24 -11.31 -15.28
N PHE A 210 10.21 -11.84 -15.93
CA PHE A 210 9.52 -13.04 -15.49
C PHE A 210 10.44 -14.27 -15.43
N GLY A 211 11.30 -14.46 -16.44
CA GLY A 211 12.31 -15.52 -16.44
C GLY A 211 13.31 -15.40 -15.29
N ARG A 212 13.73 -14.17 -14.95
CA ARG A 212 14.58 -13.90 -13.78
C ARG A 212 13.88 -14.23 -12.47
N LEU A 213 12.59 -13.89 -12.35
CA LEU A 213 11.78 -14.24 -11.18
C LEU A 213 11.70 -15.75 -10.98
N VAL A 214 11.42 -16.52 -12.04
CA VAL A 214 11.38 -17.99 -12.00
C VAL A 214 12.73 -18.56 -11.55
N THR A 215 13.82 -18.06 -12.14
CA THR A 215 15.18 -18.46 -11.77
C THR A 215 15.46 -18.14 -10.30
N LEU A 216 15.10 -16.96 -9.83
CA LEU A 216 15.28 -16.55 -8.44
C LEU A 216 14.55 -17.50 -7.48
N LEU A 217 13.27 -17.81 -7.72
CA LEU A 217 12.47 -18.68 -6.85
C LEU A 217 13.07 -20.08 -6.74
N ASN A 218 13.52 -20.67 -7.86
CA ASN A 218 14.18 -21.96 -7.87
C ASN A 218 15.54 -21.92 -7.15
N THR A 219 16.36 -20.89 -7.39
CA THR A 219 17.66 -20.73 -6.73
C THR A 219 17.50 -20.60 -5.20
N LEU A 220 16.51 -19.83 -4.73
CA LEU A 220 16.22 -19.70 -3.29
C LEU A 220 15.88 -21.06 -2.66
N SER A 221 15.09 -21.88 -3.35
CA SER A 221 14.69 -23.19 -2.84
C SER A 221 15.85 -24.19 -2.82
N GLU A 222 16.81 -24.08 -3.75
CA GLU A 222 17.97 -24.95 -3.86
C GLU A 222 19.08 -24.60 -2.87
N ALA A 223 19.33 -23.30 -2.66
CA ALA A 223 20.46 -22.82 -1.87
C ALA A 223 20.41 -23.29 -0.41
N ASP A 224 19.26 -23.20 0.23
CA ASP A 224 19.09 -23.54 1.65
C ASP A 224 18.20 -24.78 1.86
N GLY A 225 17.61 -25.35 0.81
CA GLY A 225 16.64 -26.46 0.90
C GLY A 225 15.39 -26.08 1.69
N LEU A 226 15.10 -24.78 1.80
CA LEU A 226 13.96 -24.28 2.56
C LEU A 226 12.76 -24.01 1.65
N PRO A 227 11.53 -24.12 2.18
CA PRO A 227 10.33 -23.71 1.46
C PRO A 227 10.38 -22.24 1.05
N VAL A 228 9.97 -21.96 -0.20
CA VAL A 228 9.75 -20.62 -0.71
C VAL A 228 8.24 -20.43 -0.88
N ILE A 229 7.65 -19.65 0.02
CA ILE A 229 6.21 -19.37 0.03
C ILE A 229 5.96 -18.13 -0.82
N VAL A 230 5.23 -18.29 -1.92
CA VAL A 230 4.92 -17.19 -2.83
C VAL A 230 3.45 -16.81 -2.67
N SER A 231 3.20 -15.63 -2.07
CA SER A 231 1.86 -15.04 -2.04
C SER A 231 1.51 -14.51 -3.43
N THR A 232 0.70 -15.29 -4.15
CA THR A 232 0.51 -15.13 -5.58
C THR A 232 -0.71 -14.28 -5.89
N HIS A 233 -0.50 -13.09 -6.45
CA HIS A 233 -1.58 -12.25 -6.95
C HIS A 233 -2.24 -12.92 -8.18
N PRO A 234 -3.56 -12.76 -8.44
CA PRO A 234 -4.24 -13.36 -9.60
C PRO A 234 -3.57 -13.07 -10.95
N ARG A 235 -3.01 -11.87 -11.14
CA ARG A 235 -2.23 -11.52 -12.34
C ARG A 235 -0.99 -12.41 -12.47
N THR A 236 -0.22 -12.57 -11.41
CA THR A 236 0.98 -13.40 -11.38
C THR A 236 0.63 -14.87 -11.64
N GLN A 237 -0.47 -15.35 -11.05
CA GLN A 237 -0.97 -16.72 -11.30
C GLN A 237 -1.31 -16.94 -12.79
N LYS A 238 -2.06 -16.03 -13.40
CA LYS A 238 -2.38 -16.10 -14.83
C LYS A 238 -1.12 -16.16 -15.71
N ARG A 239 -0.09 -15.38 -15.35
CA ARG A 239 1.17 -15.38 -16.09
C ARG A 239 1.93 -16.70 -15.95
N ILE A 240 1.97 -17.26 -14.73
CA ILE A 240 2.57 -18.57 -14.47
C ILE A 240 1.87 -19.66 -15.27
N ASP A 241 0.55 -19.69 -15.23
CA ASP A 241 -0.27 -20.69 -15.94
C ASP A 241 -0.09 -20.58 -17.47
N ALA A 242 -0.09 -19.36 -18.00
CA ALA A 242 0.11 -19.12 -19.43
C ALA A 242 1.52 -19.52 -19.92
N ALA A 243 2.54 -19.35 -19.09
CA ALA A 243 3.92 -19.69 -19.42
C ALA A 243 4.24 -21.20 -19.22
N GLY A 244 3.36 -21.95 -18.56
CA GLY A 244 3.57 -23.38 -18.26
C GLY A 244 4.81 -23.66 -17.41
N VAL A 245 5.19 -22.70 -16.53
CA VAL A 245 6.40 -22.78 -15.72
C VAL A 245 6.27 -23.91 -14.69
N LYS A 246 7.36 -24.67 -14.53
CA LYS A 246 7.52 -25.62 -13.44
C LYS A 246 8.52 -25.09 -12.43
N PHE A 247 8.10 -25.09 -11.18
CA PHE A 247 8.97 -24.75 -10.05
C PHE A 247 9.47 -26.01 -9.34
N ASN A 248 10.52 -25.87 -8.55
CA ASN A 248 11.00 -26.90 -7.64
C ASN A 248 9.93 -27.20 -6.58
N ASP A 249 9.92 -28.41 -6.03
CA ASP A 249 8.93 -28.87 -5.05
C ASP A 249 8.83 -28.01 -3.78
N GLN A 250 9.89 -27.30 -3.44
CA GLN A 250 9.92 -26.38 -2.29
C GLN A 250 9.29 -25.01 -2.59
N VAL A 251 9.04 -24.66 -3.86
CA VAL A 251 8.35 -23.42 -4.22
C VAL A 251 6.85 -23.66 -4.15
N ARG A 252 6.20 -23.01 -3.18
CA ARG A 252 4.76 -23.18 -2.90
C ARG A 252 4.02 -21.88 -3.24
N LEU A 253 3.18 -21.95 -4.28
CA LEU A 253 2.29 -20.84 -4.63
C LEU A 253 1.04 -20.91 -3.74
N ILE A 254 0.76 -19.83 -3.03
CA ILE A 254 -0.42 -19.72 -2.16
C ILE A 254 -1.31 -18.53 -2.59
N LYS A 255 -2.60 -18.64 -2.30
CA LYS A 255 -3.52 -17.52 -2.50
C LYS A 255 -3.16 -16.37 -1.57
N PRO A 256 -3.54 -15.11 -1.91
CA PRO A 256 -3.40 -14.00 -1.00
C PRO A 256 -4.06 -14.29 0.35
N LEU A 257 -3.36 -13.95 1.41
CA LEU A 257 -3.78 -14.19 2.80
C LEU A 257 -4.47 -12.94 3.39
N SER A 258 -5.10 -13.11 4.55
CA SER A 258 -5.56 -12.02 5.37
C SER A 258 -4.41 -11.09 5.80
N PHE A 259 -4.71 -9.89 6.27
CA PHE A 259 -3.69 -8.97 6.78
C PHE A 259 -2.93 -9.57 7.96
N SER A 260 -3.65 -10.19 8.89
CA SER A 260 -3.05 -10.78 10.11
C SER A 260 -2.14 -11.96 9.78
N ASP A 261 -2.55 -12.87 8.91
CA ASP A 261 -1.76 -14.04 8.52
C ASP A 261 -0.52 -13.66 7.72
N TYR A 262 -0.67 -12.71 6.79
CA TYR A 262 0.47 -12.26 5.98
C TYR A 262 1.55 -11.59 6.85
N ASN A 263 1.15 -10.70 7.79
CA ASN A 263 2.10 -10.10 8.73
C ASN A 263 2.75 -11.14 9.66
N LYS A 264 1.99 -12.16 10.09
CA LYS A 264 2.57 -13.28 10.86
C LYS A 264 3.65 -14.00 10.07
N LEU A 265 3.39 -14.29 8.78
CA LEU A 265 4.40 -14.90 7.91
C LEU A 265 5.62 -14.00 7.72
N GLN A 266 5.44 -12.70 7.56
CA GLN A 266 6.59 -11.77 7.45
C GLN A 266 7.47 -11.79 8.70
N LEU A 267 6.86 -11.73 9.88
CA LEU A 267 7.57 -11.75 11.17
C LEU A 267 8.37 -13.04 11.39
N CYS A 268 7.85 -14.17 10.92
CA CYS A 268 8.43 -15.48 11.16
C CYS A 268 9.28 -16.02 9.99
N ALA A 269 9.32 -15.34 8.85
CA ALA A 269 10.14 -15.76 7.69
C ALA A 269 11.62 -15.61 7.97
N ARG A 270 12.47 -16.44 7.35
CA ARG A 270 13.94 -16.25 7.32
C ARG A 270 14.29 -14.89 6.71
N ALA A 271 13.68 -14.58 5.58
CA ALA A 271 13.66 -13.26 4.97
C ALA A 271 12.40 -13.10 4.10
N VAL A 272 12.01 -11.85 3.90
CA VAL A 272 10.90 -11.46 3.02
C VAL A 272 11.44 -10.78 1.78
N LEU A 273 11.01 -11.22 0.60
CA LEU A 273 11.38 -10.63 -0.68
C LEU A 273 10.10 -10.10 -1.34
N SER A 274 10.05 -8.80 -1.61
CA SER A 274 8.81 -8.21 -2.16
C SER A 274 9.08 -7.04 -3.10
N ASP A 275 8.20 -6.87 -4.10
CA ASP A 275 8.14 -5.67 -4.95
C ASP A 275 7.08 -4.66 -4.49
N SER A 276 6.40 -4.93 -3.37
CA SER A 276 5.46 -4.00 -2.77
C SER A 276 6.17 -2.80 -2.15
N GLY A 277 5.61 -1.59 -2.32
CA GLY A 277 6.10 -0.40 -1.62
C GLY A 277 5.98 -0.50 -0.09
N THR A 278 5.06 -1.33 0.42
CA THR A 278 4.84 -1.49 1.87
C THR A 278 5.98 -2.22 2.58
N ILE A 279 6.77 -3.03 1.86
CA ILE A 279 7.88 -3.78 2.48
C ILE A 279 8.87 -2.87 3.22
N THR A 280 9.10 -1.67 2.69
CA THR A 280 10.00 -0.69 3.31
C THR A 280 9.46 -0.20 4.64
N GLU A 281 8.15 0.05 4.73
CA GLU A 281 7.48 0.49 5.97
C GLU A 281 7.42 -0.67 6.97
N GLU A 282 6.90 -1.83 6.53
CA GLU A 282 6.69 -3.00 7.38
C GLU A 282 8.00 -3.55 7.96
N SER A 283 9.05 -3.66 7.13
CA SER A 283 10.36 -4.12 7.61
C SER A 283 11.01 -3.13 8.59
N SER A 284 10.84 -1.83 8.36
CA SER A 284 11.33 -0.81 9.28
C SER A 284 10.60 -0.83 10.62
N ILE A 285 9.28 -1.00 10.61
CA ILE A 285 8.43 -1.00 11.83
C ILE A 285 8.61 -2.30 12.61
N LEU A 286 8.42 -3.43 11.94
CA LEU A 286 8.40 -4.77 12.57
C LEU A 286 9.80 -5.38 12.74
N ASN A 287 10.82 -4.79 12.12
CA ASN A 287 12.22 -5.23 12.18
C ASN A 287 12.43 -6.70 11.82
N PHE A 288 11.97 -7.08 10.65
CA PHE A 288 12.28 -8.37 10.03
C PHE A 288 13.19 -8.22 8.81
N PRO A 289 14.03 -9.23 8.48
CA PRO A 289 14.91 -9.20 7.33
C PRO A 289 14.13 -9.12 6.01
N ALA A 290 14.42 -8.12 5.18
CA ALA A 290 13.70 -7.90 3.93
C ALA A 290 14.59 -7.44 2.77
N LEU A 291 14.23 -7.84 1.55
CA LEU A 291 14.78 -7.37 0.29
C LEU A 291 13.68 -6.80 -0.60
N ASN A 292 13.95 -5.67 -1.24
CA ASN A 292 13.06 -5.08 -2.22
C ASN A 292 13.46 -5.55 -3.63
N LEU A 293 12.54 -6.25 -4.32
CA LEU A 293 12.73 -6.79 -5.65
C LEU A 293 12.44 -5.78 -6.78
N ARG A 294 12.60 -4.49 -6.50
CA ARG A 294 12.40 -3.41 -7.48
C ARG A 294 13.71 -2.77 -7.89
N GLU A 295 13.73 -2.17 -9.06
CA GLU A 295 14.80 -1.28 -9.55
C GLU A 295 14.52 0.20 -9.25
N GLN A 296 13.29 0.52 -8.85
CA GLN A 296 12.81 1.85 -8.50
C GLN A 296 12.06 1.80 -7.17
N HIS A 297 12.05 2.89 -6.41
CA HIS A 297 11.31 2.96 -5.15
C HIS A 297 10.64 4.33 -4.97
N GLU A 298 9.59 4.35 -4.16
CA GLU A 298 8.79 5.54 -3.86
C GLU A 298 8.93 6.00 -2.40
N ARG A 299 9.84 5.37 -1.65
CA ARG A 299 10.03 5.56 -0.21
C ARG A 299 11.48 5.94 0.10
N PRO A 300 11.92 7.13 -0.32
CA PRO A 300 13.32 7.56 -0.13
C PRO A 300 13.70 7.63 1.36
N GLU A 301 12.76 7.95 2.25
CA GLU A 301 12.97 7.97 3.69
C GLU A 301 13.39 6.61 4.26
N GLY A 302 12.88 5.52 3.68
CA GLY A 302 13.31 4.17 4.04
C GLY A 302 14.71 3.83 3.55
N MET A 303 15.11 4.39 2.42
CA MET A 303 16.46 4.22 1.87
C MET A 303 17.50 5.03 2.66
N GLU A 304 17.14 6.22 3.17
CA GLU A 304 18.02 7.02 4.03
C GLU A 304 18.38 6.29 5.34
N GLU A 305 17.48 5.47 5.87
CA GLU A 305 17.73 4.62 7.05
C GLU A 305 18.21 3.21 6.66
N ALA A 306 18.39 2.91 5.37
CA ALA A 306 18.77 1.59 4.85
C ALA A 306 17.89 0.44 5.36
N SER A 307 16.61 0.71 5.64
CA SER A 307 15.68 -0.27 6.24
C SER A 307 15.43 -1.50 5.37
N VAL A 308 15.69 -1.40 4.08
CA VAL A 308 15.59 -2.49 3.11
C VAL A 308 16.63 -2.31 2.01
N MET A 309 17.19 -3.41 1.50
CA MET A 309 18.08 -3.37 0.33
C MET A 309 17.27 -3.53 -0.95
N MET A 310 17.44 -2.59 -1.89
CA MET A 310 16.85 -2.67 -3.23
C MET A 310 17.79 -3.49 -4.13
N VAL A 311 17.37 -4.69 -4.51
CA VAL A 311 18.19 -5.68 -5.20
C VAL A 311 17.68 -6.06 -6.60
N GLY A 312 16.44 -5.66 -6.93
CA GLY A 312 15.78 -6.08 -8.17
C GLY A 312 15.64 -7.60 -8.27
N LEU A 313 15.56 -8.10 -9.51
CA LEU A 313 15.51 -9.54 -9.80
C LEU A 313 16.90 -10.10 -10.18
N ASN A 314 17.98 -9.50 -9.68
CA ASN A 314 19.33 -10.00 -9.87
C ASN A 314 19.64 -11.08 -8.82
N VAL A 315 19.70 -12.34 -9.25
CA VAL A 315 19.87 -13.51 -8.35
C VAL A 315 21.13 -13.39 -7.50
N GLU A 316 22.28 -13.02 -8.10
CA GLU A 316 23.54 -12.86 -7.36
C GLU A 316 23.43 -11.79 -6.28
N ARG A 317 22.80 -10.66 -6.59
CA ARG A 317 22.59 -9.56 -5.64
C ARG A 317 21.63 -9.96 -4.52
N VAL A 318 20.58 -10.70 -4.85
CA VAL A 318 19.65 -11.25 -3.85
C VAL A 318 20.39 -12.18 -2.89
N MET A 319 21.19 -13.11 -3.39
CA MET A 319 21.95 -14.04 -2.54
C MET A 319 22.94 -13.30 -1.63
N GLN A 320 23.68 -12.31 -2.15
CA GLN A 320 24.56 -11.45 -1.33
C GLN A 320 23.76 -10.69 -0.24
N GLY A 321 22.58 -10.18 -0.61
CA GLY A 321 21.68 -9.52 0.36
C GLY A 321 21.24 -10.47 1.47
N LEU A 322 20.88 -11.70 1.14
CA LEU A 322 20.47 -12.70 2.11
C LEU A 322 21.62 -13.08 3.07
N GLU A 323 22.85 -13.18 2.61
CA GLU A 323 24.04 -13.40 3.46
C GLU A 323 24.18 -12.31 4.53
N ILE A 324 23.96 -11.04 4.16
CA ILE A 324 23.95 -9.92 5.11
C ILE A 324 22.80 -10.05 6.11
N LEU A 325 21.60 -10.38 5.64
CA LEU A 325 20.39 -10.44 6.45
C LEU A 325 20.39 -11.59 7.48
N VAL A 326 21.19 -12.65 7.28
CA VAL A 326 21.33 -13.75 8.26
C VAL A 326 21.78 -13.24 9.63
N HIS A 327 22.57 -12.16 9.65
CA HIS A 327 23.11 -11.58 10.88
C HIS A 327 22.30 -10.37 11.39
N GLN A 328 21.21 -10.01 10.71
CA GLN A 328 20.37 -8.89 11.14
C GLN A 328 19.56 -9.28 12.38
N PRO A 329 19.64 -8.51 13.50
CA PRO A 329 18.78 -8.71 14.65
C PRO A 329 17.33 -8.40 14.31
N ARG A 330 16.39 -8.98 15.09
CA ARG A 330 14.94 -8.93 14.81
C ARG A 330 14.15 -8.39 15.99
N GLY A 331 12.95 -7.93 15.73
CA GLY A 331 12.02 -7.47 16.74
C GLY A 331 12.55 -6.26 17.50
N VAL A 332 12.75 -6.41 18.82
CA VAL A 332 13.18 -5.28 19.68
C VAL A 332 14.65 -4.92 19.53
N GLU A 333 15.49 -5.88 19.15
CA GLU A 333 16.91 -5.64 18.89
C GLU A 333 17.07 -5.13 17.46
N ARG A 334 17.71 -3.99 17.30
CA ARG A 334 17.86 -3.33 15.99
C ARG A 334 19.30 -2.96 15.71
N SER A 335 19.76 -3.26 14.49
CA SER A 335 21.01 -2.70 13.94
C SER A 335 20.78 -1.40 13.16
N LEU A 336 19.57 -1.18 12.66
CA LEU A 336 19.17 -0.01 11.91
C LEU A 336 18.05 0.74 12.65
N ARG A 337 18.08 2.06 12.59
CA ARG A 337 17.04 2.89 13.18
C ARG A 337 15.71 2.71 12.46
N GLN A 338 14.60 2.71 13.19
CA GLN A 338 13.29 2.81 12.58
C GLN A 338 13.15 4.17 11.89
N VAL A 339 12.57 4.19 10.70
CA VAL A 339 12.26 5.43 9.99
C VAL A 339 11.35 6.30 10.84
N GLY A 340 11.77 7.53 11.13
CA GLY A 340 11.03 8.44 12.01
C GLY A 340 9.61 8.73 11.53
N ASP A 341 9.43 8.88 10.23
CA ASP A 341 8.13 9.15 9.60
C ASP A 341 7.16 7.96 9.67
N TYR A 342 7.65 6.75 9.99
CA TYR A 342 6.84 5.55 10.19
C TYR A 342 6.51 5.27 11.67
N SER A 343 7.01 6.06 12.61
CA SER A 343 6.83 5.83 14.04
C SER A 343 5.61 6.53 14.65
N MET A 344 4.68 7.04 13.84
CA MET A 344 3.53 7.81 14.31
C MET A 344 2.40 6.90 14.81
N PRO A 345 2.04 6.93 16.11
CA PRO A 345 1.04 6.03 16.67
C PRO A 345 -0.40 6.54 16.55
N ASN A 346 -0.62 7.74 16.02
CA ASN A 346 -1.89 8.47 16.12
C ASN A 346 -2.27 9.20 14.82
N VAL A 347 -1.97 8.61 13.67
CA VAL A 347 -2.27 9.22 12.37
C VAL A 347 -3.76 9.41 12.16
N SER A 348 -4.60 8.47 12.62
CA SER A 348 -6.05 8.57 12.52
C SER A 348 -6.61 9.79 13.26
N ASP A 349 -6.09 10.11 14.46
CA ASP A 349 -6.48 11.31 15.21
C ASP A 349 -6.03 12.60 14.51
N LYS A 350 -4.83 12.59 13.92
CA LYS A 350 -4.32 13.73 13.13
C LYS A 350 -5.22 13.99 11.92
N VAL A 351 -5.52 12.95 11.14
CA VAL A 351 -6.32 13.05 9.92
C VAL A 351 -7.72 13.56 10.23
N LEU A 352 -8.39 13.02 11.25
CA LEU A 352 -9.70 13.52 11.70
C LEU A 352 -9.63 15.03 12.01
N ARG A 353 -8.66 15.46 12.80
CA ARG A 353 -8.53 16.86 13.19
C ARG A 353 -8.17 17.79 12.01
N ILE A 354 -7.36 17.30 11.07
CA ILE A 354 -7.03 18.04 9.84
C ILE A 354 -8.30 18.22 9.00
N ILE A 355 -9.07 17.16 8.78
CA ILE A 355 -10.31 17.24 7.98
C ILE A 355 -11.27 18.26 8.62
N LEU A 356 -11.54 18.15 9.93
CA LEU A 356 -12.47 19.06 10.62
C LEU A 356 -11.97 20.52 10.60
N SER A 357 -10.65 20.74 10.74
CA SER A 357 -10.09 22.09 10.76
C SER A 357 -10.03 22.74 9.37
N TYR A 358 -9.64 21.94 8.36
CA TYR A 358 -9.36 22.48 7.05
C TYR A 358 -10.55 22.49 6.10
N THR A 359 -11.64 21.78 6.40
CA THR A 359 -12.89 21.86 5.60
C THR A 359 -13.38 23.31 5.52
N ASP A 360 -13.56 23.99 6.66
CA ASP A 360 -13.99 25.37 6.68
C ASP A 360 -12.92 26.32 6.16
N TYR A 361 -11.63 26.03 6.42
CA TYR A 361 -10.53 26.80 5.89
C TYR A 361 -10.53 26.81 4.35
N VAL A 362 -10.65 25.65 3.71
CA VAL A 362 -10.73 25.51 2.25
C VAL A 362 -11.96 26.22 1.69
N ASN A 363 -13.13 26.03 2.31
CA ASN A 363 -14.36 26.71 1.91
C ASN A 363 -14.19 28.23 1.91
N ARG A 364 -13.57 28.78 2.96
CA ARG A 364 -13.34 30.22 3.09
C ARG A 364 -12.23 30.73 2.17
N VAL A 365 -11.07 30.07 2.13
CA VAL A 365 -9.87 30.57 1.46
C VAL A 365 -9.87 30.26 -0.03
N VAL A 366 -10.22 29.05 -0.41
CA VAL A 366 -10.20 28.58 -1.80
C VAL A 366 -11.51 28.90 -2.52
N TRP A 367 -12.63 28.51 -1.92
CA TRP A 367 -13.94 28.60 -2.56
C TRP A 367 -14.71 29.88 -2.30
N LYS A 368 -14.22 30.75 -1.37
CA LYS A 368 -14.87 32.01 -1.00
C LYS A 368 -16.34 31.83 -0.58
N LYS A 369 -16.68 30.69 0.03
CA LYS A 369 -17.97 30.43 0.64
C LYS A 369 -18.01 31.12 2.00
N TYR A 370 -19.01 32.01 2.25
CA TYR A 370 -19.18 32.77 3.49
C TYR A 370 -20.53 32.43 4.13
#